data_943065b78d3f013463fbf4ba2dc83876
#
_entry.id   943065b78d3f013463fbf4ba2dc83876
#
_cell.length_a   1.000
_cell.length_b   1.000
_cell.length_c   1.000
_cell.angle_alpha   90.00
_cell.angle_beta   90.00
_cell.angle_gamma   90.00
#
_symmetry.space_group_name_H-M   'P 1'
#
loop_
_entity.id
_entity.type
_entity.pdbx_description
1 polymer ?
#
loop_
_entity_poly.entity_id
_entity_poly.type
_entity_poly.pdbx_seq_one_letter_code
_entity_poly.pdbx_strand_id
1 'polypeptide(L)'
;DYVGTKNLQADAELCVMISDIIENCGLTKDDYTVKISSRNIPDALFEKLKIQSEEKISIILRALDKIDRLGWTEVKKLLGEGRKDKSGDYTKGANLKDDQIKIIENSLNVNLPESEDLKQIIKIFKDYKFDNYKFDPSVIRGLEYYTGPIFEVNLNFNVKNLKGQVIQFGSIGGGGRYDNLVSNFGNLDYP
;
A
#
# COMPACT_ATOMS: atom_id res chain seq x y z
N ASP A 1 15.69 9.83 0.42
CA ASP A 1 14.48 10.65 0.52
C ASP A 1 14.63 11.95 -0.26
N TYR A 2 13.52 12.47 -0.77
CA TYR A 2 13.40 13.82 -1.32
C TYR A 2 12.69 14.70 -0.30
N VAL A 3 13.15 15.92 -0.13
CA VAL A 3 12.57 16.92 0.78
C VAL A 3 12.34 18.21 0.02
N GLY A 4 11.24 18.92 0.29
CA GLY A 4 10.97 20.24 -0.28
C GLY A 4 10.40 20.22 -1.70
N THR A 5 9.81 19.13 -2.14
CA THR A 5 9.15 19.03 -3.46
C THR A 5 7.83 18.30 -3.41
N LYS A 6 6.84 18.83 -4.15
CA LYS A 6 5.55 18.18 -4.42
C LYS A 6 5.50 17.52 -5.80
N ASN A 7 6.60 17.56 -6.55
CA ASN A 7 6.64 17.02 -7.91
C ASN A 7 6.58 15.48 -7.85
N LEU A 8 5.61 14.90 -8.56
CA LEU A 8 5.44 13.44 -8.70
C LEU A 8 6.62 12.75 -9.42
N GLN A 9 7.49 13.52 -10.05
CA GLN A 9 8.73 12.99 -10.61
C GLN A 9 9.62 12.42 -9.51
N ALA A 10 9.66 13.03 -8.32
CA ALA A 10 10.43 12.51 -7.19
C ALA A 10 9.91 11.14 -6.73
N ASP A 11 8.58 10.94 -6.69
CA ASP A 11 7.99 9.65 -6.35
C ASP A 11 8.34 8.58 -7.38
N ALA A 12 8.28 8.94 -8.67
CA ALA A 12 8.64 8.03 -9.75
C ALA A 12 10.14 7.68 -9.73
N GLU A 13 11.02 8.65 -9.50
CA GLU A 13 12.45 8.42 -9.39
C GLU A 13 12.81 7.48 -8.24
N LEU A 14 12.14 7.58 -7.08
CA LEU A 14 12.34 6.65 -5.97
C LEU A 14 11.96 5.21 -6.34
N CYS A 15 10.92 5.01 -7.15
CA CYS A 15 10.56 3.68 -7.64
C CYS A 15 11.63 3.11 -8.60
N VAL A 16 12.20 3.94 -9.47
CA VAL A 16 13.31 3.53 -10.36
C VAL A 16 14.57 3.25 -9.53
N MET A 17 14.89 4.14 -8.60
CA MET A 17 16.09 4.00 -7.75
C MET A 17 16.06 2.72 -6.90
N ILE A 18 14.91 2.37 -6.30
CA ILE A 18 14.81 1.12 -5.53
C ILE A 18 14.98 -0.11 -6.43
N SER A 19 14.49 -0.04 -7.67
CA SER A 19 14.70 -1.08 -8.68
C SER A 19 16.18 -1.24 -8.99
N ASP A 20 16.89 -0.15 -9.29
CA ASP A 20 18.33 -0.16 -9.55
C ASP A 20 19.13 -0.74 -8.37
N ILE A 21 18.76 -0.37 -7.13
CA ILE A 21 19.41 -0.91 -5.92
C ILE A 21 19.25 -2.43 -5.85
N ILE A 22 18.04 -2.94 -6.11
CA ILE A 22 17.73 -4.37 -6.04
C ILE A 22 18.48 -5.14 -7.13
N GLU A 23 18.53 -4.61 -8.35
CA GLU A 23 19.30 -5.21 -9.45
C GLU A 23 20.81 -5.21 -9.14
N ASN A 24 21.33 -4.13 -8.53
CA ASN A 24 22.73 -4.10 -8.06
C ASN A 24 23.02 -5.07 -6.91
N CYS A 25 22.00 -5.49 -6.16
CA CYS A 25 22.11 -6.56 -5.16
C CYS A 25 22.09 -7.97 -5.78
N GLY A 26 21.97 -8.09 -7.11
CA GLY A 26 22.06 -9.34 -7.84
C GLY A 26 20.73 -9.99 -8.21
N LEU A 27 19.60 -9.34 -7.98
CA LEU A 27 18.31 -9.79 -8.49
C LEU A 27 18.08 -9.29 -9.91
N THR A 28 17.28 -10.02 -10.66
CA THR A 28 16.82 -9.62 -12.00
C THR A 28 15.41 -9.05 -11.96
N LYS A 29 14.96 -8.42 -13.03
CA LYS A 29 13.58 -7.88 -13.13
C LYS A 29 12.50 -8.96 -12.95
N ASP A 30 12.80 -10.22 -13.25
CA ASP A 30 11.85 -11.33 -13.06
C ASP A 30 11.70 -11.73 -11.58
N ASP A 31 12.68 -11.38 -10.75
CA ASP A 31 12.74 -11.80 -9.34
C ASP A 31 11.90 -10.93 -8.39
N TYR A 32 11.45 -9.76 -8.83
CA TYR A 32 10.70 -8.83 -7.99
C TYR A 32 9.70 -7.99 -8.79
N THR A 33 8.80 -7.34 -8.09
CA THR A 33 7.83 -6.39 -8.67
C THR A 33 7.70 -5.18 -7.76
N VAL A 34 7.77 -3.97 -8.33
CA VAL A 34 7.45 -2.73 -7.62
C VAL A 34 5.94 -2.50 -7.70
N LYS A 35 5.24 -2.75 -6.62
CA LYS A 35 3.81 -2.43 -6.50
C LYS A 35 3.62 -0.97 -6.18
N ILE A 36 2.70 -0.31 -6.87
CA ILE A 36 2.36 1.09 -6.65
C ILE A 36 0.89 1.25 -6.28
N SER A 37 0.61 2.14 -5.36
CA SER A 37 -0.72 2.53 -4.90
C SER A 37 -0.74 4.01 -4.51
N SER A 38 -1.84 4.51 -4.00
CA SER A 38 -1.95 5.87 -3.45
C SER A 38 -2.91 5.90 -2.26
N ARG A 39 -2.57 6.72 -1.27
CA ARG A 39 -3.45 7.03 -0.14
C ARG A 39 -4.77 7.65 -0.58
N ASN A 40 -4.79 8.36 -1.70
CA ASN A 40 -5.99 8.96 -2.25
C ASN A 40 -7.08 7.93 -2.60
N ILE A 41 -6.72 6.66 -2.84
CA ILE A 41 -7.68 5.60 -3.17
C ILE A 41 -8.59 5.25 -1.99
N PRO A 42 -8.07 4.83 -0.82
CA PRO A 42 -8.91 4.59 0.35
C PRO A 42 -9.63 5.85 0.84
N ASP A 43 -9.02 7.03 0.75
CA ASP A 43 -9.65 8.27 1.19
C ASP A 43 -10.89 8.60 0.36
N ALA A 44 -10.81 8.51 -0.97
CA ALA A 44 -11.99 8.64 -1.87
C ALA A 44 -13.07 7.57 -1.59
N LEU A 45 -12.64 6.36 -1.21
CA LEU A 45 -13.56 5.29 -0.84
C LEU A 45 -14.30 5.62 0.47
N PHE A 46 -13.60 6.17 1.48
CA PHE A 46 -14.22 6.58 2.75
C PHE A 46 -15.21 7.72 2.56
N GLU A 47 -14.90 8.69 1.71
CA GLU A 47 -15.85 9.75 1.31
C GLU A 47 -17.12 9.17 0.67
N LYS A 48 -16.96 8.27 -0.30
CA LYS A 48 -18.08 7.58 -0.97
C LYS A 48 -18.95 6.80 0.01
N LEU A 49 -18.34 6.15 0.99
CA LEU A 49 -19.03 5.37 2.02
C LEU A 49 -19.53 6.22 3.19
N LYS A 50 -19.26 7.54 3.19
CA LYS A 50 -19.58 8.50 4.27
C LYS A 50 -19.01 8.06 5.63
N ILE A 51 -17.79 7.50 5.63
CA ILE A 51 -17.06 7.08 6.82
C ILE A 51 -16.17 8.23 7.25
N GLN A 52 -16.48 8.89 8.37
CA GLN A 52 -15.75 10.06 8.89
C GLN A 52 -15.04 9.78 10.23
N SER A 53 -15.36 8.67 10.89
CA SER A 53 -14.72 8.30 12.17
C SER A 53 -13.27 7.85 11.92
N GLU A 54 -12.31 8.58 12.47
CA GLU A 54 -10.87 8.25 12.40
C GLU A 54 -10.58 6.86 12.98
N GLU A 55 -11.22 6.51 14.12
CA GLU A 55 -11.11 5.17 14.71
C GLU A 55 -11.55 4.09 13.71
N LYS A 56 -12.68 4.29 13.04
CA LYS A 56 -13.22 3.34 12.07
C LYS A 56 -12.33 3.24 10.84
N ILE A 57 -11.82 4.36 10.32
CA ILE A 57 -10.87 4.43 9.21
C ILE A 57 -9.60 3.64 9.57
N SER A 58 -9.04 3.87 10.76
CA SER A 58 -7.85 3.15 11.24
C SER A 58 -8.08 1.63 11.31
N ILE A 59 -9.24 1.19 11.81
CA ILE A 59 -9.59 -0.25 11.86
C ILE A 59 -9.66 -0.84 10.45
N ILE A 60 -10.31 -0.14 9.50
CA ILE A 60 -10.45 -0.59 8.11
C ILE A 60 -9.08 -0.71 7.45
N LEU A 61 -8.24 0.32 7.56
CA LEU A 61 -6.91 0.32 6.97
C LEU A 61 -6.03 -0.79 7.53
N ARG A 62 -6.05 -0.99 8.86
CA ARG A 62 -5.33 -2.09 9.52
C ARG A 62 -5.86 -3.48 9.12
N ALA A 63 -7.14 -3.59 8.78
CA ALA A 63 -7.70 -4.83 8.27
C ALA A 63 -7.21 -5.09 6.84
N LEU A 64 -7.26 -4.08 5.98
CA LEU A 64 -6.82 -4.18 4.58
C LEU A 64 -5.31 -4.43 4.45
N ASP A 65 -4.48 -3.81 5.28
CA ASP A 65 -3.02 -4.06 5.35
C ASP A 65 -2.65 -5.53 5.62
N LYS A 66 -3.59 -6.30 6.16
CA LYS A 66 -3.39 -7.73 6.44
C LYS A 66 -3.85 -8.67 5.32
N ILE A 67 -4.31 -8.14 4.19
CA ILE A 67 -4.93 -8.95 3.13
C ILE A 67 -3.98 -10.02 2.58
N ASP A 68 -2.73 -9.68 2.34
CA ASP A 68 -1.71 -10.61 1.82
C ASP A 68 -1.41 -11.76 2.80
N ARG A 69 -1.52 -11.49 4.11
CA ARG A 69 -1.22 -12.47 5.16
C ARG A 69 -2.43 -13.31 5.57
N LEU A 70 -3.60 -12.69 5.66
CA LEU A 70 -4.81 -13.35 6.20
C LEU A 70 -5.74 -13.85 5.10
N GLY A 71 -5.66 -13.29 3.90
CA GLY A 71 -6.62 -13.49 2.83
C GLY A 71 -7.93 -12.72 3.03
N TRP A 72 -8.69 -12.55 1.93
CA TRP A 72 -9.91 -11.75 1.91
C TRP A 72 -10.98 -12.23 2.91
N THR A 73 -11.16 -13.53 3.05
CA THR A 73 -12.16 -14.10 3.96
C THR A 73 -12.00 -13.64 5.42
N GLU A 74 -10.75 -13.58 5.91
CA GLU A 74 -10.46 -13.13 7.27
C GLU A 74 -10.49 -11.61 7.40
N VAL A 75 -10.07 -10.90 6.35
CA VAL A 75 -10.17 -9.43 6.28
C VAL A 75 -11.64 -9.01 6.27
N LYS A 76 -12.51 -9.70 5.53
CA LYS A 76 -13.96 -9.44 5.54
C LYS A 76 -14.56 -9.49 6.94
N LYS A 77 -14.13 -10.43 7.79
CA LYS A 77 -14.56 -10.50 9.20
C LYS A 77 -14.11 -9.25 9.98
N LEU A 78 -12.87 -8.80 9.77
CA LEU A 78 -12.35 -7.58 10.41
C LEU A 78 -13.03 -6.30 9.92
N LEU A 79 -13.50 -6.28 8.68
CA LEU A 79 -14.33 -5.17 8.17
C LEU A 79 -15.74 -5.21 8.76
N GLY A 80 -16.29 -6.38 9.06
CA GLY A 80 -17.57 -6.60 9.73
C GLY A 80 -17.46 -6.53 11.26
N GLU A 81 -17.98 -7.52 11.94
CA GLU A 81 -18.09 -7.59 13.41
C GLU A 81 -16.73 -7.78 14.11
N GLY A 82 -15.77 -8.41 13.44
CA GLY A 82 -14.47 -8.77 13.99
C GLY A 82 -14.17 -10.26 13.85
N ARG A 83 -13.04 -10.69 14.41
CA ARG A 83 -12.64 -12.11 14.34
C ARG A 83 -11.96 -12.58 15.62
N LYS A 84 -12.07 -13.88 15.87
CA LYS A 84 -11.19 -14.61 16.80
C LYS A 84 -10.03 -15.22 16.00
N ASP A 85 -8.82 -15.10 16.51
CA ASP A 85 -7.67 -15.78 15.96
C ASP A 85 -7.55 -17.22 16.44
N LYS A 86 -6.47 -17.92 16.04
CA LYS A 86 -6.23 -19.32 16.44
C LYS A 86 -5.94 -19.49 17.93
N SER A 87 -5.49 -18.42 18.62
CA SER A 87 -5.28 -18.42 20.08
C SER A 87 -6.57 -18.15 20.86
N GLY A 88 -7.64 -17.74 20.18
CA GLY A 88 -8.91 -17.38 20.79
C GLY A 88 -9.06 -15.89 21.07
N ASP A 89 -8.04 -15.09 20.80
CA ASP A 89 -8.08 -13.65 21.00
C ASP A 89 -9.02 -12.98 20.00
N TYR A 90 -9.88 -12.11 20.51
CA TYR A 90 -10.85 -11.41 19.69
C TYR A 90 -10.34 -10.05 19.26
N THR A 91 -10.35 -9.79 17.95
CA THR A 91 -10.09 -8.47 17.36
C THR A 91 -11.41 -7.86 16.91
N LYS A 92 -11.76 -6.70 17.49
CA LYS A 92 -12.94 -5.92 17.12
C LYS A 92 -12.86 -5.48 15.65
N GLY A 93 -13.97 -5.59 14.93
CA GLY A 93 -14.09 -5.16 13.54
C GLY A 93 -14.56 -3.71 13.40
N ALA A 94 -14.63 -3.26 12.15
CA ALA A 94 -15.10 -1.93 11.78
C ALA A 94 -16.62 -1.78 11.79
N ASN A 95 -17.38 -2.85 12.00
CA ASN A 95 -18.85 -2.91 11.93
C ASN A 95 -19.40 -2.29 10.63
N LEU A 96 -18.81 -2.63 9.50
CA LEU A 96 -19.33 -2.27 8.19
C LEU A 96 -20.46 -3.21 7.80
N LYS A 97 -21.43 -2.69 7.04
CA LYS A 97 -22.48 -3.49 6.42
C LYS A 97 -21.95 -4.25 5.21
N ASP A 98 -22.63 -5.32 4.82
CA ASP A 98 -22.20 -6.15 3.68
C ASP A 98 -22.13 -5.39 2.35
N ASP A 99 -23.02 -4.43 2.12
CA ASP A 99 -22.97 -3.55 0.96
C ASP A 99 -21.72 -2.66 0.94
N GLN A 100 -21.32 -2.10 2.09
CA GLN A 100 -20.09 -1.33 2.24
C GLN A 100 -18.84 -2.20 2.01
N ILE A 101 -18.82 -3.41 2.59
CA ILE A 101 -17.72 -4.36 2.40
C ILE A 101 -17.58 -4.75 0.93
N LYS A 102 -18.70 -4.97 0.22
CA LYS A 102 -18.69 -5.27 -1.21
C LYS A 102 -18.15 -4.12 -2.06
N ILE A 103 -18.44 -2.88 -1.69
CA ILE A 103 -17.86 -1.69 -2.36
C ILE A 103 -16.34 -1.67 -2.17
N ILE A 104 -15.85 -1.94 -0.96
CA ILE A 104 -14.41 -2.05 -0.68
C ILE A 104 -13.78 -3.18 -1.50
N GLU A 105 -14.37 -4.36 -1.52
CA GLU A 105 -13.90 -5.50 -2.31
C GLU A 105 -13.75 -5.17 -3.79
N ASN A 106 -14.77 -4.51 -4.37
CA ASN A 106 -14.74 -4.09 -5.75
C ASN A 106 -13.62 -3.06 -6.03
N SER A 107 -13.34 -2.16 -5.08
CA SER A 107 -12.26 -1.18 -5.23
C SER A 107 -10.85 -1.79 -5.21
N LEU A 108 -10.68 -2.96 -4.59
CA LEU A 108 -9.43 -3.71 -4.59
C LEU A 108 -9.22 -4.56 -5.85
N ASN A 109 -10.27 -4.78 -6.64
CA ASN A 109 -10.25 -5.61 -7.86
C ASN A 109 -10.09 -4.77 -9.14
N VAL A 110 -9.63 -3.54 -9.06
CA VAL A 110 -9.37 -2.70 -10.23
C VAL A 110 -7.93 -2.87 -10.72
N ASN A 111 -7.75 -2.91 -12.05
CA ASN A 111 -6.44 -3.14 -12.66
C ASN A 111 -5.73 -1.84 -13.09
N LEU A 112 -6.42 -0.73 -13.08
CA LEU A 112 -5.89 0.57 -13.49
C LEU A 112 -6.21 1.62 -12.43
N PRO A 113 -5.26 2.51 -12.09
CA PRO A 113 -5.51 3.55 -11.12
C PRO A 113 -6.46 4.61 -11.67
N GLU A 114 -7.43 5.00 -10.85
CA GLU A 114 -8.30 6.15 -11.12
C GLU A 114 -7.70 7.46 -10.59
N SER A 115 -6.79 7.38 -9.60
CA SER A 115 -6.17 8.55 -8.99
C SER A 115 -5.21 9.26 -9.94
N GLU A 116 -5.26 10.59 -9.96
CA GLU A 116 -4.52 11.41 -10.92
C GLU A 116 -3.01 11.37 -10.69
N ASP A 117 -2.57 11.30 -9.44
CA ASP A 117 -1.16 11.15 -9.06
C ASP A 117 -0.54 9.89 -9.67
N LEU A 118 -1.20 8.74 -9.57
CA LEU A 118 -0.70 7.49 -10.15
C LEU A 118 -0.72 7.50 -11.68
N LYS A 119 -1.70 8.13 -12.31
CA LYS A 119 -1.71 8.29 -13.77
C LYS A 119 -0.49 9.08 -14.25
N GLN A 120 -0.15 10.15 -13.54
CA GLN A 120 1.03 10.96 -13.85
C GLN A 120 2.33 10.18 -13.60
N ILE A 121 2.46 9.45 -12.49
CA ILE A 121 3.62 8.61 -12.20
C ILE A 121 3.80 7.55 -13.29
N ILE A 122 2.74 6.87 -13.72
CA ILE A 122 2.80 5.88 -14.81
C ILE A 122 3.26 6.50 -16.13
N LYS A 123 2.87 7.76 -16.39
CA LYS A 123 3.37 8.48 -17.57
C LYS A 123 4.88 8.73 -17.46
N ILE A 124 5.36 9.14 -16.29
CA ILE A 124 6.80 9.36 -16.04
C ILE A 124 7.57 8.03 -16.16
N PHE A 125 7.04 6.91 -15.67
CA PHE A 125 7.64 5.59 -15.85
C PHE A 125 7.85 5.23 -17.32
N LYS A 126 6.90 5.59 -18.20
CA LYS A 126 7.06 5.38 -19.65
C LYS A 126 8.21 6.20 -20.23
N ASP A 127 8.36 7.45 -19.77
CA ASP A 127 9.46 8.32 -20.19
C ASP A 127 10.83 7.77 -19.73
N TYR A 128 10.89 7.16 -18.55
CA TYR A 128 12.07 6.48 -18.00
C TYR A 128 12.27 5.05 -18.54
N LYS A 129 11.33 4.53 -19.36
CA LYS A 129 11.30 3.13 -19.80
C LYS A 129 11.33 2.14 -18.63
N PHE A 130 10.74 2.53 -17.52
CA PHE A 130 10.57 1.69 -16.35
C PHE A 130 9.27 0.89 -16.48
N ASP A 131 9.39 -0.43 -16.58
CA ASP A 131 8.30 -1.37 -16.85
C ASP A 131 8.07 -2.39 -15.72
N ASN A 132 9.01 -2.49 -14.75
CA ASN A 132 8.92 -3.45 -13.65
C ASN A 132 8.05 -2.94 -12.48
N TYR A 133 6.82 -2.55 -12.81
CA TYR A 133 5.84 -2.11 -11.80
C TYR A 133 4.47 -2.74 -12.03
N LYS A 134 3.68 -2.75 -10.97
CA LYS A 134 2.27 -3.17 -10.99
C LYS A 134 1.44 -2.25 -10.12
N PHE A 135 0.31 -1.78 -10.63
CA PHE A 135 -0.70 -1.15 -9.79
C PHE A 135 -1.38 -2.21 -8.91
N ASP A 136 -1.39 -1.97 -7.61
CA ASP A 136 -2.01 -2.87 -6.64
C ASP A 136 -2.70 -2.02 -5.54
N PRO A 137 -4.03 -1.85 -5.61
CA PRO A 137 -4.77 -1.04 -4.65
C PRO A 137 -4.80 -1.65 -3.23
N SER A 138 -4.36 -2.90 -3.05
CA SER A 138 -4.25 -3.53 -1.74
C SER A 138 -3.00 -3.07 -0.96
N VAL A 139 -2.06 -2.38 -1.60
CA VAL A 139 -0.91 -1.77 -0.93
C VAL A 139 -1.38 -0.55 -0.15
N ILE A 140 -1.62 -0.74 1.15
CA ILE A 140 -2.14 0.26 2.10
C ILE A 140 -1.13 0.40 3.24
N ARG A 141 0.10 0.84 2.92
CA ARG A 141 1.16 1.05 3.91
C ARG A 141 1.11 2.43 4.53
N GLY A 142 1.78 2.58 5.66
CA GLY A 142 1.94 3.87 6.31
C GLY A 142 0.61 4.47 6.75
N LEU A 143 -0.13 3.74 7.58
CA LEU A 143 -1.53 3.96 7.93
C LEU A 143 -1.90 5.40 8.30
N GLU A 144 -0.97 6.16 8.85
CA GLU A 144 -1.28 7.48 9.43
C GLU A 144 -0.37 8.60 8.90
N TYR A 145 0.70 8.31 8.16
CA TYR A 145 1.68 9.33 7.75
C TYR A 145 1.85 9.51 6.24
N TYR A 146 1.51 8.53 5.40
CA TYR A 146 1.53 8.72 3.96
C TYR A 146 0.35 9.54 3.46
N THR A 147 0.61 10.47 2.55
CA THR A 147 -0.34 11.49 2.05
C THR A 147 -0.63 11.39 0.57
N GLY A 148 -0.01 10.47 -0.15
CA GLY A 148 -0.12 10.34 -1.60
C GLY A 148 0.34 8.99 -2.10
N PRO A 149 1.21 8.95 -3.13
CA PRO A 149 1.74 7.73 -3.69
C PRO A 149 2.44 6.85 -2.66
N ILE A 150 2.22 5.54 -2.77
CA ILE A 150 2.80 4.50 -1.92
C ILE A 150 3.39 3.44 -2.83
N PHE A 151 4.53 2.88 -2.48
CA PHE A 151 5.14 1.78 -3.21
C PHE A 151 5.72 0.71 -2.30
N GLU A 152 5.75 -0.50 -2.81
CA GLU A 152 6.22 -1.68 -2.11
C GLU A 152 6.89 -2.62 -3.10
N VAL A 153 8.01 -3.22 -2.70
CA VAL A 153 8.71 -4.21 -3.52
C VAL A 153 8.51 -5.59 -2.94
N ASN A 154 7.97 -6.48 -3.75
CA ASN A 154 7.74 -7.87 -3.38
C ASN A 154 8.60 -8.79 -4.25
N LEU A 155 9.10 -9.87 -3.64
CA LEU A 155 9.76 -10.95 -4.38
C LEU A 155 8.73 -11.79 -5.13
N ASN A 156 9.08 -12.20 -6.35
CA ASN A 156 8.27 -13.06 -7.21
C ASN A 156 8.55 -14.54 -6.99
N PHE A 157 9.43 -14.88 -6.04
CA PHE A 157 9.80 -16.25 -5.70
C PHE A 157 9.72 -16.53 -4.20
N ASN A 158 9.62 -17.81 -3.85
CA ASN A 158 9.59 -18.25 -2.47
C ASN A 158 11.01 -18.38 -1.89
N VAL A 159 11.28 -17.67 -0.80
CA VAL A 159 12.52 -17.83 -0.05
C VAL A 159 12.38 -19.00 0.93
N LYS A 160 13.42 -19.84 1.05
CA LYS A 160 13.47 -20.93 2.01
C LYS A 160 14.53 -20.67 3.08
N ASN A 161 14.22 -21.01 4.33
CA ASN A 161 15.19 -20.98 5.40
C ASN A 161 16.20 -22.15 5.27
N LEU A 162 17.20 -22.20 6.16
CA LEU A 162 18.21 -23.26 6.20
C LEU A 162 17.62 -24.67 6.44
N LYS A 163 16.38 -24.76 6.92
CA LYS A 163 15.64 -26.03 7.12
C LYS A 163 14.77 -26.39 5.90
N GLY A 164 14.84 -25.63 4.80
CA GLY A 164 14.06 -25.85 3.59
C GLY A 164 12.59 -25.39 3.68
N GLN A 165 12.17 -24.75 4.75
CA GLN A 165 10.82 -24.26 4.93
C GLN A 165 10.65 -22.92 4.20
N VAL A 166 9.54 -22.74 3.50
CA VAL A 166 9.19 -21.46 2.86
C VAL A 166 8.99 -20.39 3.92
N ILE A 167 9.72 -19.30 3.81
CA ILE A 167 9.53 -18.10 4.61
C ILE A 167 8.65 -17.15 3.79
N GLN A 168 7.54 -16.69 4.38
CA GLN A 168 6.80 -15.58 3.83
C GLN A 168 7.55 -14.28 4.13
N PHE A 169 8.29 -13.79 3.14
CA PHE A 169 8.71 -12.40 3.14
C PHE A 169 7.49 -11.55 2.76
N GLY A 170 7.24 -10.50 3.52
CA GLY A 170 6.38 -9.42 3.05
C GLY A 170 7.08 -8.63 1.94
N SER A 171 7.09 -7.32 2.02
CA SER A 171 7.92 -6.54 1.11
C SER A 171 9.38 -6.53 1.56
N ILE A 172 10.28 -6.46 0.59
CA ILE A 172 11.73 -6.28 0.81
C ILE A 172 12.14 -4.81 0.82
N GLY A 173 11.26 -3.93 0.39
CA GLY A 173 11.44 -2.48 0.41
C GLY A 173 10.11 -1.78 0.18
N GLY A 174 10.06 -0.50 0.48
CA GLY A 174 8.87 0.30 0.24
C GLY A 174 9.00 1.71 0.77
N GLY A 175 8.05 2.54 0.41
CA GLY A 175 7.99 3.93 0.79
C GLY A 175 6.69 4.59 0.35
N GLY A 176 6.63 5.90 0.48
CA GLY A 176 5.51 6.70 0.05
C GLY A 176 5.72 8.17 0.35
N ARG A 177 4.84 9.00 -0.18
CA ARG A 177 4.82 10.43 0.07
C ARG A 177 4.31 10.73 1.47
N TYR A 178 4.98 11.64 2.19
CA TYR A 178 4.63 12.06 3.56
C TYR A 178 4.81 13.57 3.75
N ASP A 179 4.08 14.35 2.99
CA ASP A 179 4.20 15.82 2.93
C ASP A 179 4.11 16.51 4.31
N ASN A 180 3.43 15.90 5.29
CA ASN A 180 3.25 16.49 6.61
C ASN A 180 4.29 16.04 7.65
N LEU A 181 5.28 15.22 7.27
CA LEU A 181 6.21 14.65 8.26
C LEU A 181 7.03 15.73 8.95
N VAL A 182 7.57 16.67 8.20
CA VAL A 182 8.41 17.76 8.74
C VAL A 182 7.58 18.70 9.61
N SER A 183 6.37 19.04 9.19
CA SER A 183 5.47 19.91 9.97
C SER A 183 5.01 19.29 11.28
N ASN A 184 4.94 17.96 11.38
CA ASN A 184 4.60 17.25 12.61
C ASN A 184 5.71 17.33 13.68
N PHE A 185 6.95 17.63 13.30
CA PHE A 185 8.09 17.76 14.22
C PHE A 185 8.53 19.21 14.46
N GLY A 186 7.95 20.18 13.77
CA GLY A 186 8.28 21.59 13.89
C GLY A 186 7.26 22.49 13.21
N ASN A 187 7.35 23.80 13.46
CA ASN A 187 6.46 24.80 12.85
C ASN A 187 6.88 25.18 11.42
N LEU A 188 7.49 24.26 10.69
CA LEU A 188 8.00 24.47 9.33
C LEU A 188 7.04 23.80 8.35
N ASP A 189 6.46 24.59 7.47
CA ASP A 189 5.55 24.12 6.39
C ASP A 189 6.39 23.79 5.14
N TYR A 190 7.11 22.66 5.20
CA TYR A 190 7.81 22.07 4.04
C TYR A 190 7.18 20.73 3.69
N PRO A 191 6.93 20.49 2.39
CA PRO A 191 6.45 19.19 1.91
C PRO A 191 7.53 18.10 1.99
#